data_ab2c90ae7e26b0167c12586f67a90b4e
#
_entry.id   ab2c90ae7e26b0167c12586f67a90b4e
#
_cell.length_a   1.000
_cell.length_b   1.000
_cell.length_c   1.000
_cell.angle_alpha   90.00
_cell.angle_beta   90.00
_cell.angle_gamma   90.00
#
_symmetry.space_group_name_H-M   'P 1'
#
loop_
_entity.id
_entity.type
_entity.pdbx_description
1 polymer ?
#
loop_
_entity_poly.entity_id
_entity_poly.type
_entity_poly.pdbx_seq_one_letter_code
_entity_poly.pdbx_strand_id
1 'polypeptide(L)'
;MTLNIIILPQAERSLEDFEAWTRDNFGEAQVQKYGGLLRARFREIAEGRTFAKPLMRLTALDRHIDINACPTGRHYVLFKVVKDRLYIIDVIHQRRNLFSFYAPDLDDA
;
A
#
# COMPACT_ATOMS: atom_id res chain seq x y z
N MET A 1 3.18 -15.05 15.06
CA MET A 1 2.82 -15.86 13.89
C MET A 1 2.90 -14.99 12.64
N THR A 2 3.55 -15.48 11.60
CA THR A 2 3.72 -14.73 10.35
C THR A 2 2.56 -15.01 9.41
N LEU A 3 1.92 -13.95 8.91
CA LEU A 3 0.82 -14.08 7.96
C LEU A 3 1.32 -14.46 6.58
N ASN A 4 0.49 -15.15 5.81
CA ASN A 4 0.77 -15.47 4.41
C ASN A 4 0.50 -14.24 3.55
N ILE A 5 1.52 -13.78 2.83
CA ILE A 5 1.44 -12.56 2.01
C ILE A 5 0.84 -12.89 0.65
N ILE A 6 -0.24 -12.19 0.29
CA ILE A 6 -0.87 -12.29 -1.02
C ILE A 6 -0.91 -10.89 -1.62
N ILE A 7 -0.21 -10.70 -2.73
CA ILE A 7 -0.18 -9.41 -3.43
C ILE A 7 -1.25 -9.45 -4.51
N LEU A 8 -2.26 -8.58 -4.39
CA LEU A 8 -3.35 -8.55 -5.36
C LEU A 8 -2.87 -8.00 -6.71
N PRO A 9 -3.53 -8.37 -7.82
CA PRO A 9 -3.11 -7.93 -9.15
C PRO A 9 -3.00 -6.42 -9.30
N GLN A 10 -3.87 -5.67 -8.66
CA GLN A 10 -3.81 -4.20 -8.69
C GLN A 10 -2.53 -3.69 -8.05
N ALA A 11 -2.12 -4.28 -6.92
CA ALA A 11 -0.89 -3.91 -6.26
C ALA A 11 0.34 -4.27 -7.11
N GLU A 12 0.30 -5.42 -7.77
CA GLU A 12 1.38 -5.80 -8.69
C GLU A 12 1.52 -4.82 -9.83
N ARG A 13 0.40 -4.38 -10.42
CA ARG A 13 0.41 -3.38 -11.49
C ARG A 13 0.99 -2.05 -11.01
N SER A 14 0.59 -1.61 -9.83
CA SER A 14 1.12 -0.38 -9.24
C SER A 14 2.62 -0.46 -9.01
N LEU A 15 3.12 -1.61 -8.53
CA LEU A 15 4.54 -1.84 -8.33
C LEU A 15 5.30 -1.83 -9.64
N GLU A 16 4.77 -2.49 -10.68
CA GLU A 16 5.38 -2.52 -12.01
C GLU A 16 5.47 -1.12 -12.62
N ASP A 17 4.38 -0.35 -12.55
CA ASP A 17 4.35 1.02 -13.06
C ASP A 17 5.35 1.90 -12.32
N PHE A 18 5.42 1.75 -11.02
CA PHE A 18 6.37 2.50 -10.20
C PHE A 18 7.81 2.12 -10.51
N GLU A 19 8.09 0.82 -10.68
CA GLU A 19 9.42 0.35 -11.03
C GLU A 19 9.86 0.89 -12.39
N ALA A 20 8.98 0.86 -13.39
CA ALA A 20 9.27 1.40 -14.72
C ALA A 20 9.58 2.89 -14.65
N TRP A 21 8.75 3.66 -13.95
CA TRP A 21 8.96 5.09 -13.77
C TRP A 21 10.29 5.37 -13.06
N THR A 22 10.59 4.62 -12.00
CA THR A 22 11.80 4.81 -11.22
C THR A 22 13.04 4.48 -12.07
N ARG A 23 12.96 3.42 -12.86
CA ARG A 23 14.07 3.02 -13.75
C ARG A 23 14.36 4.11 -14.76
N ASP A 24 13.32 4.68 -15.37
CA ASP A 24 13.47 5.71 -16.39
C ASP A 24 14.01 7.03 -15.82
N ASN A 25 13.70 7.35 -14.57
CA ASN A 25 14.08 8.62 -13.96
C ASN A 25 15.32 8.54 -13.07
N PHE A 26 15.58 7.38 -12.44
CA PHE A 26 16.62 7.24 -11.43
C PHE A 26 17.53 6.02 -11.62
N GLY A 27 17.22 5.13 -12.56
CA GLY A 27 18.04 3.97 -12.89
C GLY A 27 17.72 2.73 -12.07
N GLU A 28 18.35 1.61 -12.48
CA GLU A 28 18.08 0.28 -11.93
C GLU A 28 18.45 0.14 -10.45
N ALA A 29 19.55 0.78 -10.04
CA ALA A 29 19.99 0.70 -8.64
C ALA A 29 18.92 1.23 -7.69
N GLN A 30 18.22 2.31 -8.07
CA GLN A 30 17.18 2.90 -7.28
C GLN A 30 15.95 2.00 -7.25
N VAL A 31 15.63 1.32 -8.36
CA VAL A 31 14.54 0.33 -8.40
C VAL A 31 14.78 -0.78 -7.38
N GLN A 32 15.99 -1.33 -7.35
CA GLN A 32 16.34 -2.40 -6.42
C GLN A 32 16.27 -1.94 -4.97
N LYS A 33 16.78 -0.75 -4.69
CA LYS A 33 16.78 -0.18 -3.34
C LYS A 33 15.37 0.03 -2.82
N TYR A 34 14.52 0.69 -3.61
CA TYR A 34 13.16 1.00 -3.19
C TYR A 34 12.27 -0.25 -3.16
N GLY A 35 12.42 -1.13 -4.16
CA GLY A 35 11.72 -2.40 -4.19
C GLY A 35 12.06 -3.27 -2.98
N GLY A 36 13.31 -3.27 -2.56
CA GLY A 36 13.74 -3.94 -1.33
C GLY A 36 13.09 -3.37 -0.09
N LEU A 37 12.97 -2.04 -0.02
CA LEU A 37 12.29 -1.37 1.08
C LEU A 37 10.83 -1.79 1.18
N LEU A 38 10.12 -1.81 0.05
CA LEU A 38 8.69 -2.20 0.03
C LEU A 38 8.51 -3.66 0.43
N ARG A 39 9.34 -4.57 -0.10
CA ARG A 39 9.26 -6.00 0.25
C ARG A 39 9.56 -6.24 1.71
N ALA A 40 10.54 -5.54 2.27
CA ALA A 40 10.85 -5.62 3.69
C ALA A 40 9.64 -5.15 4.52
N ARG A 41 8.96 -4.10 4.08
CA ARG A 41 7.77 -3.61 4.76
C ARG A 41 6.63 -4.64 4.74
N PHE A 42 6.42 -5.32 3.62
CA PHE A 42 5.40 -6.37 3.54
C PHE A 42 5.67 -7.45 4.59
N ARG A 43 6.93 -7.85 4.75
CA ARG A 43 7.30 -8.85 5.77
C ARG A 43 7.11 -8.33 7.18
N GLU A 44 7.43 -7.08 7.44
CA GLU A 44 7.21 -6.48 8.76
C GLU A 44 5.73 -6.43 9.11
N ILE A 45 4.87 -6.10 8.14
CA ILE A 45 3.41 -6.13 8.35
C ILE A 45 2.96 -7.56 8.64
N ALA A 46 3.44 -8.53 7.86
CA ALA A 46 3.07 -9.94 8.02
C ALA A 46 3.50 -10.50 9.38
N GLU A 47 4.58 -9.98 9.94
CA GLU A 47 5.09 -10.39 11.24
C GLU A 47 4.52 -9.58 12.41
N GLY A 48 3.67 -8.59 12.12
CA GLY A 48 3.07 -7.73 13.13
C GLY A 48 4.05 -6.77 13.78
N ARG A 49 5.14 -6.41 13.11
CA ARG A 49 6.21 -5.58 13.66
C ARG A 49 6.19 -4.14 13.15
N THR A 50 5.12 -3.72 12.52
CA THR A 50 5.04 -2.36 11.99
C THR A 50 3.76 -1.67 12.43
N PHE A 51 3.77 -0.36 12.33
CA PHE A 51 2.66 0.50 12.72
C PHE A 51 1.84 0.86 11.49
N ALA A 52 0.51 0.74 11.60
CA ALA A 52 -0.41 1.08 10.52
C ALA A 52 -1.66 1.74 11.10
N LYS A 53 -2.34 2.53 10.25
CA LYS A 53 -3.59 3.19 10.63
C LYS A 53 -4.72 2.74 9.72
N PRO A 54 -5.95 2.63 10.25
CA PRO A 54 -7.10 2.41 9.38
C PRO A 54 -7.21 3.51 8.33
N LEU A 55 -7.53 3.12 7.10
CA LEU A 55 -7.61 4.06 5.99
C LEU A 55 -8.64 5.16 6.25
N MET A 56 -9.75 4.83 6.89
CA MET A 56 -10.79 5.81 7.21
C MET A 56 -10.28 6.99 8.05
N ARG A 57 -9.28 6.75 8.91
CA ARG A 57 -8.70 7.82 9.71
C ARG A 57 -7.82 8.76 8.90
N LEU A 58 -7.18 8.23 7.86
CA LEU A 58 -6.33 9.03 6.98
C LEU A 58 -7.15 9.87 6.01
N THR A 59 -8.31 9.38 5.62
CA THR A 59 -9.18 10.04 4.63
C THR A 59 -10.26 10.89 5.27
N ALA A 60 -10.40 10.85 6.60
CA ALA A 60 -11.45 11.53 7.34
C ALA A 60 -12.86 11.12 6.90
N LEU A 61 -13.00 9.90 6.38
CA LEU A 61 -14.30 9.37 5.98
C LEU A 61 -15.12 8.94 7.19
N ASP A 62 -16.42 9.22 7.14
CA ASP A 62 -17.37 8.85 8.19
C ASP A 62 -18.06 7.52 7.88
N ARG A 63 -17.35 6.62 7.19
CA ARG A 63 -17.83 5.27 6.96
C ARG A 63 -16.69 4.28 7.21
N HIS A 64 -17.08 3.07 7.59
CA HIS A 64 -16.13 2.02 7.87
C HIS A 64 -15.49 1.50 6.58
N ILE A 65 -14.17 1.59 6.50
CA ILE A 65 -13.39 1.01 5.42
C ILE A 65 -12.42 0.05 6.08
N ASP A 66 -12.54 -1.23 5.76
CA ASP A 66 -11.73 -2.29 6.37
C ASP A 66 -10.39 -2.46 5.64
N ILE A 67 -9.67 -1.36 5.52
CA ILE A 67 -8.35 -1.31 4.89
C ILE A 67 -7.43 -0.52 5.79
N ASN A 68 -6.21 -1.02 5.96
CA ASN A 68 -5.17 -0.35 6.73
C ASN A 68 -4.13 0.23 5.79
N ALA A 69 -3.47 1.29 6.22
CA ALA A 69 -2.42 1.95 5.47
C ALA A 69 -1.16 2.04 6.32
N CYS A 70 -0.03 1.60 5.76
CA CYS A 70 1.27 1.69 6.40
C CYS A 70 2.17 2.61 5.58
N PRO A 71 2.59 3.76 6.14
CA PRO A 71 3.53 4.63 5.44
C PRO A 71 4.86 3.91 5.21
N THR A 72 5.37 3.98 3.99
CA THR A 72 6.62 3.33 3.61
C THR A 72 7.31 4.20 2.57
N GLY A 73 8.38 4.89 2.96
CA GLY A 73 9.02 5.84 2.08
C GLY A 73 8.03 6.93 1.65
N ARG A 74 7.83 7.08 0.36
CA ARG A 74 6.89 8.07 -0.21
C ARG A 74 5.54 7.46 -0.55
N HIS A 75 5.30 6.22 -0.14
CA HIS A 75 4.09 5.48 -0.48
C HIS A 75 3.33 5.08 0.77
N TYR A 76 2.07 4.68 0.57
CA TYR A 76 1.30 3.92 1.53
C TYR A 76 1.15 2.50 0.99
N VAL A 77 1.42 1.53 1.85
CA VAL A 77 1.06 0.13 1.58
C VAL A 77 -0.35 -0.08 2.14
N LEU A 78 -1.30 -0.32 1.26
CA LEU A 78 -2.69 -0.59 1.66
C LEU A 78 -2.89 -2.08 1.78
N PHE A 79 -3.43 -2.52 2.92
CA PHE A 79 -3.55 -3.94 3.18
C PHE A 79 -4.76 -4.27 4.04
N LYS A 80 -5.14 -5.54 4.01
CA LYS A 80 -6.20 -6.11 4.82
C LYS A 80 -5.76 -7.47 5.33
N VAL A 81 -6.05 -7.75 6.59
CA VAL A 81 -5.76 -9.06 7.19
C VAL A 81 -7.06 -9.84 7.32
N VAL A 82 -7.09 -11.05 6.78
CA VAL A 82 -8.20 -11.97 6.91
C VAL A 82 -7.65 -13.31 7.37
N LYS A 83 -7.93 -13.68 8.62
CA LYS A 83 -7.41 -14.89 9.25
C LYS A 83 -5.88 -14.90 9.24
N ASP A 84 -5.25 -15.88 8.58
CA ASP A 84 -3.80 -16.00 8.50
C ASP A 84 -3.20 -15.39 7.23
N ARG A 85 -3.99 -14.58 6.50
CA ARG A 85 -3.59 -14.01 5.21
C ARG A 85 -3.48 -12.50 5.28
N LEU A 86 -2.41 -11.99 4.70
CA LEU A 86 -2.19 -10.56 4.51
C LEU A 86 -2.38 -10.25 3.03
N TYR A 87 -3.43 -9.50 2.71
CA TYR A 87 -3.68 -9.06 1.35
C TYR A 87 -3.08 -7.66 1.16
N ILE A 88 -2.08 -7.57 0.28
CA ILE A 88 -1.57 -6.27 -0.17
C ILE A 88 -2.50 -5.79 -1.27
N ILE A 89 -3.32 -4.79 -0.96
CA ILE A 89 -4.37 -4.32 -1.85
C ILE A 89 -3.81 -3.38 -2.90
N ASP A 90 -2.94 -2.46 -2.49
CA ASP A 90 -2.31 -1.53 -3.39
C ASP A 90 -1.10 -0.88 -2.72
N VAL A 91 -0.26 -0.24 -3.53
CA VAL A 91 0.82 0.61 -3.07
C VAL A 91 0.65 1.92 -3.81
N ILE A 92 0.34 3.00 -3.09
CA ILE A 92 0.03 4.28 -3.70
C ILE A 92 0.94 5.37 -3.17
N HIS A 93 1.21 6.38 -3.99
CA HIS A 93 2.02 7.51 -3.58
C HIS A 93 1.26 8.35 -2.54
N GLN A 94 1.97 8.85 -1.52
CA GLN A 94 1.36 9.60 -0.42
C GLN A 94 0.70 10.92 -0.86
N ARG A 95 1.09 11.44 -2.02
CA ARG A 95 0.46 12.64 -2.59
C ARG A 95 -0.88 12.36 -3.25
N ARG A 96 -1.20 11.08 -3.47
CA ARG A 96 -2.44 10.73 -4.12
C ARG A 96 -3.62 11.00 -3.19
N ASN A 97 -4.73 11.45 -3.76
CA ASN A 97 -5.93 11.70 -2.98
C ASN A 97 -6.61 10.36 -2.64
N LEU A 98 -6.41 9.88 -1.42
CA LEU A 98 -7.01 8.64 -0.96
C LEU A 98 -8.54 8.70 -0.97
N PHE A 99 -9.09 9.88 -0.71
CA PHE A 99 -10.54 10.08 -0.66
C PHE A 99 -11.20 9.75 -2.00
N SER A 100 -10.70 10.34 -3.10
CA SER A 100 -11.28 10.08 -4.41
C SER A 100 -10.98 8.67 -4.91
N PHE A 101 -9.92 8.03 -4.42
CA PHE A 101 -9.53 6.69 -4.84
C PHE A 101 -10.42 5.60 -4.21
N TYR A 102 -10.76 5.75 -2.91
CA TYR A 102 -11.47 4.72 -2.16
C TYR A 102 -12.87 5.13 -1.71
N ALA A 103 -13.33 6.32 -2.09
CA ALA A 103 -14.68 6.79 -1.75
C ALA A 103 -15.28 7.59 -2.91
N PRO A 104 -15.38 6.99 -4.11
CA PRO A 104 -15.87 7.70 -5.28
C PRO A 104 -17.28 8.23 -5.12
N ASP A 105 -18.11 7.57 -4.32
CA ASP A 105 -19.51 7.98 -4.08
C ASP A 105 -19.61 9.37 -3.44
N LEU A 106 -18.57 9.78 -2.72
CA LEU A 106 -18.57 11.07 -2.04
C LEU A 106 -18.15 12.22 -2.96
N ASP A 107 -17.48 11.92 -4.06
CA ASP A 107 -17.08 12.92 -5.05
C ASP A 107 -18.27 13.37 -5.89
N ASP A 108 -19.30 12.53 -5.99
CA ASP A 108 -20.51 12.80 -6.76
C ASP A 108 -21.61 13.49 -5.95
N ALA A 109 -21.35 13.69 -4.67
CA ALA A 109 -22.37 14.24 -3.75
C ALA A 109 -22.51 15.76 -3.84
#